data_00ed49ded0b6ff8c7b4168f05e47a164
#
_entry.id   00ed49ded0b6ff8c7b4168f05e47a164
#
_cell.length_a   1.000
_cell.length_b   1.000
_cell.length_c   1.000
_cell.angle_alpha   90.00
_cell.angle_beta   90.00
_cell.angle_gamma   90.00
#
_symmetry.space_group_name_H-M   'P 1'
#
loop_
_entity.id
_entity.type
_entity.pdbx_description
1 polymer ?
#
loop_
_entity_poly.entity_id
_entity_poly.type
_entity_poly.pdbx_seq_one_letter_code
_entity_poly.pdbx_strand_id
1 'polypeptide(L)'
;MHMSVIWGISIVLACLPSLMAVFFLTVTLQRKKVAVKQDLQQLSNTPSGPIDELMNKFYGAYTISAPAILLTLFYAAWIALGDAYLNQKFNSGTTWFFPKALVDQAAPVLYTFVGVYLFNLGDLLRRLYLGDLNEQVFWGAINRLWLSLGLGIVVLKAGLKEAAIFFSIGFIANIILEWVLDKTLKALNWNQPKSDDLPLQMVKGINIWKAYRLEEESIENVQNLATANVTELAVRTHYNFRTLIDWIDQALLLVRLTSDQAKALNSQATAISAIEMAAASPRATGNDSVAKALATVLKINPVLMGATMDRLYEDQCVQDLWNLWQSGHEGGALPAPSVPSPLRSGPPAAAAATAGAGTSSGATPSNP
;
A
#
# COMPACT_ATOMS: atom_id res chain seq x y z
N MET A 1 33.75 8.42 -31.49
CA MET A 1 32.43 7.87 -31.67
C MET A 1 31.79 7.33 -30.35
N HIS A 2 32.58 6.82 -29.40
CA HIS A 2 32.03 6.30 -28.13
C HIS A 2 31.49 7.36 -27.15
N MET A 3 32.01 8.56 -27.13
CA MET A 3 31.60 9.61 -26.19
C MET A 3 30.19 10.13 -26.44
N SER A 4 29.80 10.27 -27.69
CA SER A 4 28.42 10.72 -28.04
C SER A 4 27.33 9.72 -27.64
N VAL A 5 27.64 8.41 -27.67
CA VAL A 5 26.71 7.35 -27.25
C VAL A 5 26.50 7.35 -25.73
N ILE A 6 27.60 7.51 -24.97
CA ILE A 6 27.52 7.58 -23.50
C ILE A 6 26.68 8.79 -23.05
N TRP A 7 26.92 9.97 -23.64
CA TRP A 7 26.13 11.17 -23.38
C TRP A 7 24.64 10.97 -23.74
N GLY A 8 24.35 10.31 -24.85
CA GLY A 8 22.98 10.01 -25.22
C GLY A 8 22.27 9.12 -24.18
N ILE A 9 22.94 8.08 -23.71
CA ILE A 9 22.40 7.18 -22.67
C ILE A 9 22.21 7.94 -21.35
N SER A 10 23.16 8.76 -20.95
CA SER A 10 23.10 9.56 -19.71
C SER A 10 21.89 10.51 -19.72
N ILE A 11 21.64 11.19 -20.84
CA ILE A 11 20.47 12.06 -21.00
C ILE A 11 19.15 11.27 -20.90
N VAL A 12 19.07 10.12 -21.57
CA VAL A 12 17.87 9.28 -21.51
C VAL A 12 17.62 8.82 -20.08
N LEU A 13 18.63 8.33 -19.38
CA LEU A 13 18.51 7.90 -17.99
C LEU A 13 18.07 9.04 -17.06
N ALA A 14 18.62 10.24 -17.24
CA ALA A 14 18.22 11.41 -16.46
C ALA A 14 16.74 11.79 -16.70
N CYS A 15 16.27 11.70 -17.95
CA CYS A 15 14.92 12.12 -18.34
C CYS A 15 13.83 11.09 -18.03
N LEU A 16 14.17 9.86 -17.61
CA LEU A 16 13.19 8.82 -17.35
C LEU A 16 12.03 9.24 -16.42
N PRO A 17 12.24 9.94 -15.29
CA PRO A 17 11.11 10.35 -14.45
C PRO A 17 10.13 11.28 -15.16
N SER A 18 10.62 12.26 -15.91
CA SER A 18 9.75 13.15 -16.69
C SER A 18 9.02 12.42 -17.82
N LEU A 19 9.69 11.50 -18.51
CA LEU A 19 9.07 10.67 -19.53
C LEU A 19 7.97 9.79 -18.95
N MET A 20 8.19 9.20 -17.77
CA MET A 20 7.17 8.42 -17.07
C MET A 20 5.98 9.28 -16.64
N ALA A 21 6.21 10.50 -16.16
CA ALA A 21 5.15 11.44 -15.82
C ALA A 21 4.31 11.82 -17.04
N VAL A 22 4.94 12.13 -18.18
CA VAL A 22 4.23 12.44 -19.43
C VAL A 22 3.43 11.23 -19.92
N PHE A 23 4.02 10.04 -19.92
CA PHE A 23 3.32 8.81 -20.31
C PHE A 23 2.13 8.52 -19.40
N PHE A 24 2.31 8.71 -18.08
CA PHE A 24 1.23 8.56 -17.11
C PHE A 24 0.08 9.53 -17.42
N LEU A 25 0.35 10.81 -17.55
CA LEU A 25 -0.67 11.84 -17.80
C LEU A 25 -1.42 11.63 -19.11
N THR A 26 -0.72 11.18 -20.15
CA THR A 26 -1.32 11.06 -21.49
C THR A 26 -2.05 9.73 -21.71
N VAL A 27 -1.55 8.63 -21.17
CA VAL A 27 -2.06 7.28 -21.44
C VAL A 27 -2.70 6.65 -20.20
N THR A 28 -1.95 6.52 -19.12
CA THR A 28 -2.38 5.72 -17.95
C THR A 28 -3.51 6.40 -17.19
N LEU A 29 -3.42 7.73 -17.00
CA LEU A 29 -4.44 8.50 -16.30
C LEU A 29 -5.79 8.46 -17.04
N GLN A 30 -5.79 8.49 -18.38
CA GLN A 30 -7.04 8.41 -19.15
C GLN A 30 -7.71 7.04 -18.96
N ARG A 31 -6.91 5.96 -18.94
CA ARG A 31 -7.42 4.61 -18.67
C ARG A 31 -7.97 4.50 -17.24
N LYS A 32 -7.24 5.03 -16.26
CA LYS A 32 -7.70 5.06 -14.86
C LYS A 32 -9.01 5.84 -14.72
N LYS A 33 -9.12 6.99 -15.36
CA LYS A 33 -10.32 7.83 -15.35
C LYS A 33 -11.55 7.09 -15.87
N VAL A 34 -11.40 6.35 -16.98
CA VAL A 34 -12.47 5.52 -17.52
C VAL A 34 -12.83 4.37 -16.58
N ALA A 35 -11.85 3.66 -16.03
CA ALA A 35 -12.08 2.55 -15.10
C ALA A 35 -12.81 3.00 -13.83
N VAL A 36 -12.34 4.07 -13.17
CA VAL A 36 -12.99 4.62 -11.96
C VAL A 36 -14.41 5.08 -12.25
N LYS A 37 -14.66 5.71 -13.40
CA LYS A 37 -16.03 6.10 -13.80
C LYS A 37 -16.93 4.89 -14.03
N GLN A 38 -16.41 3.86 -14.70
CA GLN A 38 -17.18 2.62 -14.93
C GLN A 38 -17.50 1.90 -13.61
N ASP A 39 -16.53 1.78 -12.72
CA ASP A 39 -16.73 1.19 -11.39
C ASP A 39 -17.79 1.96 -10.60
N LEU A 40 -17.72 3.30 -10.60
CA LEU A 40 -18.72 4.12 -9.90
C LEU A 40 -20.10 4.03 -10.55
N GLN A 41 -20.19 4.05 -11.88
CA GLN A 41 -21.46 3.90 -12.60
C GLN A 41 -22.12 2.55 -12.34
N GLN A 42 -21.32 1.50 -12.11
CA GLN A 42 -21.83 0.19 -11.72
C GLN A 42 -22.36 0.16 -10.28
N LEU A 43 -21.83 1.01 -9.40
CA LEU A 43 -22.17 1.06 -7.99
C LEU A 43 -23.23 2.11 -7.64
N SER A 44 -23.35 3.16 -8.43
CA SER A 44 -24.32 4.23 -8.18
C SER A 44 -24.66 4.98 -9.47
N ASN A 45 -25.91 5.40 -9.61
CA ASN A 45 -26.33 6.34 -10.66
C ASN A 45 -25.80 7.78 -10.42
N THR A 46 -24.70 7.92 -9.68
CA THR A 46 -24.12 9.22 -9.33
C THR A 46 -23.53 9.89 -10.57
N PRO A 47 -23.75 11.18 -10.79
CA PRO A 47 -23.18 11.90 -11.91
C PRO A 47 -21.65 11.89 -11.84
N SER A 48 -20.99 11.72 -12.98
CA SER A 48 -19.53 11.61 -13.09
C SER A 48 -18.75 12.91 -12.80
N GLY A 49 -19.46 14.02 -12.61
CA GLY A 49 -18.85 15.35 -12.36
C GLY A 49 -17.87 15.42 -11.18
N PRO A 50 -18.23 14.90 -10.00
CA PRO A 50 -17.33 14.93 -8.83
C PRO A 50 -16.00 14.17 -9.05
N ILE A 51 -16.02 13.10 -9.87
CA ILE A 51 -14.79 12.32 -10.17
C ILE A 51 -13.82 13.15 -11.03
N ASP A 52 -14.34 13.86 -12.04
CA ASP A 52 -13.48 14.68 -12.89
C ASP A 52 -12.81 15.79 -12.11
N GLU A 53 -13.50 16.39 -11.16
CA GLU A 53 -12.94 17.41 -10.26
C GLU A 53 -11.86 16.80 -9.35
N LEU A 54 -12.12 15.67 -8.72
CA LEU A 54 -11.15 14.96 -7.89
C LEU A 54 -9.93 14.52 -8.71
N MET A 55 -10.14 13.96 -9.90
CA MET A 55 -9.04 13.57 -10.79
C MET A 55 -8.17 14.77 -11.18
N ASN A 56 -8.77 15.90 -11.49
CA ASN A 56 -8.03 17.12 -11.83
C ASN A 56 -7.31 17.70 -10.61
N LYS A 57 -7.88 17.56 -9.41
CA LYS A 57 -7.25 17.99 -8.15
C LYS A 57 -5.99 17.18 -7.85
N PHE A 58 -6.06 15.84 -7.92
CA PHE A 58 -4.96 14.96 -7.53
C PHE A 58 -3.97 14.65 -8.65
N TYR A 59 -4.42 14.67 -9.90
CA TYR A 59 -3.61 14.34 -11.07
C TYR A 59 -3.53 15.50 -12.06
N GLY A 60 -3.56 16.72 -11.57
CA GLY A 60 -3.30 17.89 -12.39
C GLY A 60 -1.94 17.79 -13.09
N ALA A 61 -1.85 18.21 -14.35
CA ALA A 61 -0.60 18.17 -15.09
C ALA A 61 0.55 18.85 -14.33
N TYR A 62 0.26 19.94 -13.64
CA TYR A 62 1.24 20.71 -12.86
C TYR A 62 1.70 19.95 -11.59
N THR A 63 0.79 19.30 -10.88
CA THR A 63 1.08 18.60 -9.62
C THR A 63 2.05 17.44 -9.84
N ILE A 64 1.94 16.73 -10.95
CA ILE A 64 2.82 15.61 -11.28
C ILE A 64 4.10 16.06 -12.00
N SER A 65 3.98 17.00 -12.96
CA SER A 65 5.13 17.37 -13.80
C SER A 65 6.20 18.16 -13.04
N ALA A 66 5.82 19.04 -12.11
CA ALA A 66 6.78 19.84 -11.37
C ALA A 66 7.78 18.99 -10.55
N PRO A 67 7.35 18.08 -9.67
CA PRO A 67 8.29 17.23 -8.93
C PRO A 67 9.01 16.22 -9.84
N ALA A 68 8.40 15.76 -10.94
CA ALA A 68 9.06 14.90 -11.91
C ALA A 68 10.22 15.61 -12.63
N ILE A 69 10.02 16.87 -13.03
CA ILE A 69 11.09 17.71 -13.61
C ILE A 69 12.19 17.96 -12.60
N LEU A 70 11.83 18.28 -11.36
CA LEU A 70 12.80 18.49 -10.28
C LEU A 70 13.65 17.24 -10.04
N LEU A 71 13.04 16.06 -9.97
CA LEU A 71 13.75 14.79 -9.83
C LEU A 71 14.66 14.53 -11.03
N THR A 72 14.19 14.84 -12.25
CA THR A 72 15.00 14.75 -13.48
C THR A 72 16.24 15.65 -13.41
N LEU A 73 16.10 16.89 -12.94
CA LEU A 73 17.22 17.81 -12.77
C LEU A 73 18.23 17.29 -11.74
N PHE A 74 17.78 16.74 -10.62
CA PHE A 74 18.67 16.09 -9.65
C PHE A 74 19.41 14.91 -10.27
N TYR A 75 18.74 14.05 -11.02
CA TYR A 75 19.39 12.92 -11.69
C TYR A 75 20.40 13.39 -12.73
N ALA A 76 20.06 14.41 -13.52
CA ALA A 76 20.98 14.98 -14.49
C ALA A 76 22.26 15.53 -13.83
N ALA A 77 22.13 16.25 -12.72
CA ALA A 77 23.26 16.76 -11.96
C ALA A 77 24.17 15.63 -11.44
N TRP A 78 23.60 14.56 -10.89
CA TRP A 78 24.35 13.42 -10.38
C TRP A 78 25.00 12.58 -11.48
N ILE A 79 24.32 12.38 -12.60
CA ILE A 79 24.88 11.69 -13.77
C ILE A 79 26.03 12.52 -14.36
N ALA A 80 25.86 13.85 -14.44
CA ALA A 80 26.95 14.75 -14.90
C ALA A 80 28.17 14.69 -13.97
N LEU A 81 27.97 14.60 -12.65
CA LEU A 81 29.05 14.39 -11.69
C LEU A 81 29.75 13.03 -11.91
N GLY A 82 28.97 11.98 -12.19
CA GLY A 82 29.48 10.65 -12.52
C GLY A 82 30.34 10.67 -13.79
N ASP A 83 29.86 11.32 -14.85
CA ASP A 83 30.60 11.50 -16.11
C ASP A 83 31.89 12.29 -15.90
N ALA A 84 31.86 13.34 -15.06
CA ALA A 84 33.03 14.12 -14.70
C ALA A 84 34.08 13.25 -13.94
N TYR A 85 33.63 12.42 -13.00
CA TYR A 85 34.46 11.48 -12.26
C TYR A 85 35.13 10.45 -13.19
N LEU A 86 34.35 9.84 -14.09
CA LEU A 86 34.87 8.87 -15.05
C LEU A 86 35.87 9.50 -16.02
N ASN A 87 35.61 10.71 -16.51
CA ASN A 87 36.51 11.45 -17.39
C ASN A 87 37.83 11.76 -16.68
N GLN A 88 37.77 12.21 -15.44
CA GLN A 88 39.01 12.48 -14.69
C GLN A 88 39.83 11.22 -14.45
N LYS A 89 39.14 10.10 -14.13
CA LYS A 89 39.84 8.83 -13.79
C LYS A 89 40.43 8.13 -15.01
N PHE A 90 39.76 8.16 -16.16
CA PHE A 90 40.13 7.37 -17.33
C PHE A 90 40.80 8.20 -18.45
N ASN A 91 40.48 9.49 -18.56
CA ASN A 91 40.92 10.31 -19.70
C ASN A 91 41.86 11.45 -19.27
N SER A 92 42.24 11.59 -17.99
CA SER A 92 43.01 12.72 -17.44
C SER A 92 42.46 14.10 -17.85
N GLY A 93 41.16 14.16 -18.21
CA GLY A 93 40.50 15.38 -18.67
C GLY A 93 40.26 16.36 -17.52
N THR A 94 40.34 17.66 -17.83
CA THR A 94 39.92 18.70 -16.87
C THR A 94 38.43 18.80 -16.83
N THR A 95 37.86 18.67 -15.63
CA THR A 95 36.44 18.92 -15.41
C THR A 95 36.25 20.41 -15.16
N TRP A 96 35.57 21.10 -16.06
CA TRP A 96 35.38 22.56 -15.94
C TRP A 96 34.09 22.94 -15.17
N PHE A 97 33.15 21.97 -14.99
CA PHE A 97 31.91 22.20 -14.27
C PHE A 97 31.99 21.96 -12.76
N PHE A 98 32.80 20.99 -12.32
CA PHE A 98 32.88 20.60 -10.92
C PHE A 98 34.31 20.83 -10.37
N PRO A 99 34.44 21.33 -9.13
CA PRO A 99 35.74 21.44 -8.47
C PRO A 99 36.41 20.07 -8.36
N LYS A 100 37.72 19.99 -8.66
CA LYS A 100 38.48 18.74 -8.61
C LYS A 100 38.33 18.01 -7.27
N ALA A 101 38.38 18.76 -6.15
CA ALA A 101 38.21 18.17 -4.81
C ALA A 101 36.87 17.46 -4.61
N LEU A 102 35.80 17.92 -5.27
CA LEU A 102 34.49 17.26 -5.25
C LEU A 102 34.50 15.98 -6.08
N VAL A 103 35.13 16.03 -7.25
CA VAL A 103 35.21 14.88 -8.16
C VAL A 103 36.08 13.78 -7.56
N ASP A 104 37.19 14.11 -6.91
CA ASP A 104 38.09 13.14 -6.27
C ASP A 104 37.41 12.34 -5.14
N GLN A 105 36.42 12.94 -4.46
CA GLN A 105 35.68 12.32 -3.38
C GLN A 105 34.30 11.75 -3.81
N ALA A 106 33.96 11.87 -5.09
CA ALA A 106 32.63 11.54 -5.57
C ALA A 106 32.33 10.04 -5.59
N ALA A 107 33.32 9.16 -5.71
CA ALA A 107 33.10 7.73 -5.93
C ALA A 107 32.11 7.07 -4.94
N PRO A 108 32.31 7.18 -3.60
CA PRO A 108 31.37 6.57 -2.65
C PRO A 108 29.96 7.11 -2.78
N VAL A 109 29.83 8.43 -2.95
CA VAL A 109 28.54 9.09 -3.08
C VAL A 109 27.85 8.72 -4.39
N LEU A 110 28.61 8.51 -5.46
CA LEU A 110 28.06 8.01 -6.73
C LEU A 110 27.53 6.59 -6.61
N TYR A 111 28.15 5.70 -5.84
CA TYR A 111 27.58 4.37 -5.57
C TYR A 111 26.26 4.47 -4.80
N THR A 112 26.17 5.39 -3.82
CA THR A 112 24.90 5.66 -3.12
C THR A 112 23.84 6.17 -4.10
N PHE A 113 24.19 7.08 -5.00
CA PHE A 113 23.29 7.57 -6.03
C PHE A 113 22.78 6.44 -6.93
N VAL A 114 23.65 5.55 -7.40
CA VAL A 114 23.23 4.41 -8.24
C VAL A 114 22.22 3.53 -7.49
N GLY A 115 22.44 3.25 -6.21
CA GLY A 115 21.52 2.47 -5.40
C GLY A 115 20.13 3.11 -5.31
N VAL A 116 20.05 4.39 -4.94
CA VAL A 116 18.76 5.09 -4.82
C VAL A 116 18.09 5.32 -6.18
N TYR A 117 18.87 5.53 -7.23
CA TYR A 117 18.34 5.67 -8.60
C TYR A 117 17.63 4.39 -9.05
N LEU A 118 18.26 3.23 -8.89
CA LEU A 118 17.67 1.95 -9.26
C LEU A 118 16.42 1.63 -8.43
N PHE A 119 16.45 1.92 -7.14
CA PHE A 119 15.27 1.75 -6.28
C PHE A 119 14.12 2.66 -6.74
N ASN A 120 14.37 3.95 -6.91
CA ASN A 120 13.35 4.90 -7.34
C ASN A 120 12.80 4.56 -8.72
N LEU A 121 13.66 4.14 -9.65
CA LEU A 121 13.25 3.72 -10.98
C LEU A 121 12.30 2.50 -10.92
N GLY A 122 12.63 1.51 -10.11
CA GLY A 122 11.78 0.34 -9.87
C GLY A 122 10.43 0.71 -9.27
N ASP A 123 10.40 1.60 -8.27
CA ASP A 123 9.18 2.09 -7.65
C ASP A 123 8.31 2.89 -8.63
N LEU A 124 8.91 3.82 -9.38
CA LEU A 124 8.21 4.60 -10.41
C LEU A 124 7.60 3.71 -11.51
N LEU A 125 8.35 2.74 -12.02
CA LEU A 125 7.87 1.78 -13.02
C LEU A 125 6.71 0.95 -12.49
N ARG A 126 6.84 0.42 -11.28
CA ARG A 126 5.76 -0.33 -10.63
C ARG A 126 4.50 0.49 -10.51
N ARG A 127 4.60 1.74 -10.06
CA ARG A 127 3.44 2.63 -9.88
C ARG A 127 2.85 3.09 -11.20
N LEU A 128 3.70 3.32 -12.21
CA LEU A 128 3.24 3.59 -13.57
C LEU A 128 2.40 2.43 -14.11
N TYR A 129 2.86 1.19 -13.91
CA TYR A 129 2.14 -0.02 -14.32
C TYR A 129 0.80 -0.18 -13.60
N LEU A 130 0.75 0.11 -12.29
CA LEU A 130 -0.46 0.04 -11.48
C LEU A 130 -1.43 1.20 -11.73
N GLY A 131 -1.03 2.23 -12.48
CA GLY A 131 -1.83 3.44 -12.66
C GLY A 131 -1.93 4.31 -11.38
N ASP A 132 -0.91 4.24 -10.53
CA ASP A 132 -0.88 4.85 -9.19
C ASP A 132 0.30 5.83 -9.03
N LEU A 133 0.60 6.58 -10.08
CA LEU A 133 1.68 7.55 -10.10
C LEU A 133 1.14 8.93 -9.73
N ASN A 134 1.24 9.31 -8.46
CA ASN A 134 0.84 10.61 -7.94
C ASN A 134 2.07 11.50 -7.64
N GLU A 135 1.84 12.76 -7.25
CA GLU A 135 2.92 13.70 -6.92
C GLU A 135 3.78 13.23 -5.73
N GLN A 136 3.15 12.57 -4.74
CA GLN A 136 3.83 12.10 -3.52
C GLN A 136 4.93 11.08 -3.82
N VAL A 137 4.76 10.30 -4.89
CA VAL A 137 5.78 9.33 -5.34
C VAL A 137 7.07 10.04 -5.76
N PHE A 138 6.96 11.13 -6.50
CA PHE A 138 8.12 11.93 -6.93
C PHE A 138 8.76 12.66 -5.75
N TRP A 139 7.95 13.24 -4.84
CA TRP A 139 8.48 13.82 -3.61
C TRP A 139 9.14 12.77 -2.71
N GLY A 140 8.57 11.59 -2.59
CA GLY A 140 9.18 10.44 -1.90
C GLY A 140 10.52 10.04 -2.50
N ALA A 141 10.62 10.01 -3.84
CA ALA A 141 11.87 9.72 -4.54
C ALA A 141 12.94 10.80 -4.30
N ILE A 142 12.56 12.08 -4.27
CA ILE A 142 13.45 13.19 -3.94
C ILE A 142 13.93 13.08 -2.48
N ASN A 143 13.04 12.82 -1.55
CA ASN A 143 13.38 12.66 -0.13
C ASN A 143 14.33 11.48 0.09
N ARG A 144 14.09 10.34 -0.56
CA ARG A 144 15.01 9.18 -0.52
C ARG A 144 16.39 9.55 -1.06
N LEU A 145 16.44 10.32 -2.13
CA LEU A 145 17.71 10.78 -2.69
C LEU A 145 18.52 11.60 -1.66
N TRP A 146 17.90 12.61 -1.05
CA TRP A 146 18.55 13.43 -0.04
C TRP A 146 18.96 12.63 1.20
N LEU A 147 18.10 11.75 1.68
CA LEU A 147 18.38 10.90 2.82
C LEU A 147 19.56 9.96 2.53
N SER A 148 19.55 9.29 1.39
CA SER A 148 20.60 8.36 1.00
C SER A 148 21.95 9.06 0.87
N LEU A 149 21.97 10.25 0.26
CA LEU A 149 23.19 11.04 0.12
C LEU A 149 23.71 11.52 1.47
N GLY A 150 22.82 11.98 2.36
CA GLY A 150 23.18 12.37 3.72
C GLY A 150 23.80 11.21 4.49
N LEU A 151 23.16 10.03 4.49
CA LEU A 151 23.71 8.81 5.10
C LEU A 151 25.03 8.39 4.47
N GLY A 152 25.15 8.46 3.14
CA GLY A 152 26.40 8.17 2.43
C GLY A 152 27.56 9.07 2.89
N ILE A 153 27.31 10.37 3.06
CA ILE A 153 28.31 11.32 3.57
C ILE A 153 28.71 10.99 5.02
N VAL A 154 27.75 10.65 5.89
CA VAL A 154 28.02 10.25 7.29
C VAL A 154 28.92 9.01 7.33
N VAL A 155 28.59 7.99 6.54
CA VAL A 155 29.34 6.73 6.47
C VAL A 155 30.75 6.96 5.89
N LEU A 156 30.87 7.85 4.90
CA LEU A 156 32.16 8.25 4.36
C LEU A 156 33.04 8.93 5.44
N LYS A 157 32.47 9.83 6.24
CA LYS A 157 33.16 10.49 7.37
C LYS A 157 33.51 9.51 8.49
N ALA A 158 32.77 8.43 8.66
CA ALA A 158 33.08 7.32 9.58
C ALA A 158 34.27 6.46 9.06
N GLY A 159 34.83 6.74 7.88
CA GLY A 159 35.98 6.07 7.33
C GLY A 159 35.69 4.81 6.51
N LEU A 160 34.44 4.44 6.33
CA LEU A 160 34.07 3.34 5.45
C LEU A 160 34.16 3.77 3.97
N LYS A 161 34.71 2.89 3.12
CA LYS A 161 34.94 3.20 1.69
C LYS A 161 34.45 2.11 0.74
N GLU A 162 33.83 1.07 1.26
CA GLU A 162 33.35 -0.06 0.49
C GLU A 162 32.16 0.31 -0.42
N ALA A 163 32.32 0.14 -1.72
CA ALA A 163 31.31 0.47 -2.73
C ALA A 163 29.95 -0.22 -2.47
N ALA A 164 29.99 -1.48 -2.03
CA ALA A 164 28.79 -2.26 -1.73
C ALA A 164 27.96 -1.66 -0.57
N ILE A 165 28.64 -1.10 0.45
CA ILE A 165 27.95 -0.43 1.58
C ILE A 165 27.23 0.82 1.07
N PHE A 166 27.90 1.65 0.27
CA PHE A 166 27.29 2.86 -0.27
C PHE A 166 26.13 2.56 -1.21
N PHE A 167 26.26 1.57 -2.08
CA PHE A 167 25.16 1.10 -2.93
C PHE A 167 23.97 0.62 -2.08
N SER A 168 24.22 -0.18 -1.05
CA SER A 168 23.18 -0.69 -0.15
C SER A 168 22.47 0.44 0.59
N ILE A 169 23.20 1.45 1.06
CA ILE A 169 22.62 2.65 1.69
C ILE A 169 21.64 3.32 0.73
N GLY A 170 22.02 3.51 -0.54
CA GLY A 170 21.14 4.09 -1.54
C GLY A 170 19.87 3.25 -1.77
N PHE A 171 20.03 1.93 -1.82
CA PHE A 171 18.92 1.02 -2.13
C PHE A 171 17.92 0.83 -0.98
N ILE A 172 18.38 0.83 0.28
CA ILE A 172 17.56 0.53 1.47
C ILE A 172 17.49 1.69 2.48
N ALA A 173 17.73 2.91 2.05
CA ALA A 173 17.82 4.09 2.92
C ALA A 173 16.62 4.25 3.86
N ASN A 174 15.40 4.03 3.38
CA ASN A 174 14.20 4.14 4.21
C ASN A 174 14.18 3.11 5.35
N ILE A 175 14.57 1.86 5.07
CA ILE A 175 14.63 0.79 6.07
C ILE A 175 15.68 1.12 7.14
N ILE A 176 16.82 1.65 6.71
CA ILE A 176 17.88 2.07 7.65
C ILE A 176 17.39 3.22 8.53
N LEU A 177 16.68 4.20 7.95
CA LEU A 177 16.15 5.33 8.72
C LEU A 177 15.12 4.87 9.76
N GLU A 178 14.17 4.04 9.38
CA GLU A 178 13.16 3.49 10.30
C GLU A 178 13.83 2.73 11.45
N TRP A 179 14.83 1.90 11.15
CA TRP A 179 15.60 1.18 12.15
C TRP A 179 16.36 2.13 13.10
N VAL A 180 17.01 3.16 12.55
CA VAL A 180 17.74 4.17 13.35
C VAL A 180 16.77 4.96 14.23
N LEU A 181 15.62 5.39 13.69
CA LEU A 181 14.59 6.10 14.45
C LEU A 181 14.05 5.24 15.60
N ASP A 182 13.69 3.98 15.32
CA ASP A 182 13.20 3.06 16.37
C ASP A 182 14.24 2.88 17.49
N LYS A 183 15.51 2.70 17.13
CA LYS A 183 16.59 2.58 18.10
C LYS A 183 16.81 3.87 18.89
N THR A 184 16.75 5.02 18.22
CA THR A 184 16.95 6.33 18.86
C THR A 184 15.80 6.65 19.81
N LEU A 185 14.56 6.42 19.39
CA LEU A 185 13.38 6.64 20.24
C LEU A 185 13.39 5.74 21.48
N LYS A 186 13.79 4.47 21.32
CA LYS A 186 13.98 3.55 22.44
C LYS A 186 15.09 4.00 23.39
N ALA A 187 16.23 4.48 22.84
CA ALA A 187 17.36 4.96 23.65
C ALA A 187 17.02 6.25 24.42
N LEU A 188 16.18 7.11 23.85
CA LEU A 188 15.69 8.33 24.48
C LEU A 188 14.55 8.06 25.49
N ASN A 189 14.18 6.80 25.74
CA ASN A 189 13.00 6.45 26.54
C ASN A 189 11.74 7.23 26.11
N TRP A 190 11.68 7.62 24.85
CA TRP A 190 10.50 8.26 24.27
C TRP A 190 9.44 7.18 24.13
N ASN A 191 8.74 6.93 25.26
CA ASN A 191 7.54 6.13 25.23
C ASN A 191 6.53 6.91 24.39
N GLN A 192 6.47 6.61 23.10
CA GLN A 192 5.26 6.92 22.37
C GLN A 192 4.12 6.28 23.19
N PRO A 193 3.08 7.06 23.57
CA PRO A 193 1.90 6.44 24.10
C PRO A 193 1.58 5.29 23.12
N LYS A 194 1.51 4.06 23.64
CA LYS A 194 0.98 2.95 22.85
C LYS A 194 -0.39 3.44 22.42
N SER A 195 -0.45 3.92 21.20
CA SER A 195 -1.72 4.26 20.62
C SER A 195 -2.51 2.97 20.65
N ASP A 196 -3.69 2.99 21.25
CA ASP A 196 -4.66 1.88 21.16
C ASP A 196 -5.15 1.74 19.67
N ASP A 197 -4.37 2.28 18.75
CA ASP A 197 -4.65 2.29 17.33
C ASP A 197 -4.65 0.86 16.83
N LEU A 198 -5.77 0.47 16.31
CA LEU A 198 -5.94 -0.80 15.63
C LEU A 198 -5.15 -0.75 14.33
N PRO A 199 -4.12 -1.61 14.14
CA PRO A 199 -3.31 -1.59 12.93
C PRO A 199 -4.15 -2.00 11.70
N LEU A 200 -3.87 -1.42 10.54
CA LEU A 200 -4.59 -1.70 9.29
C LEU A 200 -4.62 -3.19 8.92
N GLN A 201 -3.60 -3.95 9.33
CA GLN A 201 -3.50 -5.39 9.09
C GLN A 201 -4.60 -6.21 9.80
N MET A 202 -5.36 -5.60 10.71
CA MET A 202 -6.55 -6.23 11.31
C MET A 202 -7.72 -6.30 10.34
N VAL A 203 -7.74 -5.47 9.30
CA VAL A 203 -8.73 -5.52 8.24
C VAL A 203 -8.37 -6.66 7.28
N LYS A 204 -9.30 -7.59 7.08
CA LYS A 204 -9.08 -8.75 6.20
C LYS A 204 -8.83 -8.28 4.76
N GLY A 205 -7.75 -8.80 4.18
CA GLY A 205 -7.34 -8.43 2.83
C GLY A 205 -6.32 -7.30 2.76
N ILE A 206 -5.99 -6.63 3.88
CA ILE A 206 -4.90 -5.67 3.97
C ILE A 206 -3.65 -6.38 4.48
N ASN A 207 -2.67 -6.56 3.58
CA ASN A 207 -1.32 -7.02 3.94
C ASN A 207 -0.40 -5.81 4.18
N ILE A 208 0.83 -6.07 4.60
CA ILE A 208 1.81 -5.02 4.91
C ILE A 208 2.02 -4.03 3.74
N TRP A 209 2.04 -4.51 2.49
CA TRP A 209 2.23 -3.66 1.32
C TRP A 209 1.05 -2.75 1.02
N LYS A 210 -0.16 -3.25 1.28
CA LYS A 210 -1.39 -2.47 1.15
C LYS A 210 -1.52 -1.45 2.28
N ALA A 211 -1.12 -1.82 3.51
CA ALA A 211 -1.06 -0.90 4.63
C ALA A 211 -0.11 0.27 4.31
N TYR A 212 1.11 -0.01 3.88
CA TYR A 212 2.04 1.04 3.42
C TYR A 212 1.44 1.95 2.35
N ARG A 213 0.70 1.37 1.40
CA ARG A 213 0.06 2.19 0.37
C ARG A 213 -1.04 3.08 0.92
N LEU A 214 -1.80 2.61 1.92
CA LEU A 214 -2.82 3.40 2.61
C LEU A 214 -2.20 4.47 3.51
N GLU A 215 -1.09 4.17 4.18
CA GLU A 215 -0.32 5.13 4.98
C GLU A 215 0.19 6.31 4.14
N GLU A 216 0.62 6.07 2.89
CA GLU A 216 0.97 7.13 1.95
C GLU A 216 -0.20 8.09 1.67
N GLU A 217 -1.44 7.62 1.82
CA GLU A 217 -2.65 8.43 1.70
C GLU A 217 -3.16 8.96 3.06
N SER A 218 -2.27 8.96 4.08
CA SER A 218 -2.54 9.40 5.45
C SER A 218 -3.57 8.54 6.20
N ILE A 219 -3.71 7.28 5.79
CA ILE A 219 -4.54 6.29 6.48
C ILE A 219 -3.60 5.35 7.23
N GLU A 220 -3.33 5.67 8.49
CA GLU A 220 -2.33 4.97 9.30
C GLU A 220 -2.92 3.81 10.12
N ASN A 221 -4.22 3.87 10.41
CA ASN A 221 -4.90 2.93 11.29
C ASN A 221 -6.34 2.65 10.83
N VAL A 222 -6.98 1.70 11.49
CA VAL A 222 -8.37 1.30 11.20
C VAL A 222 -9.34 2.45 11.41
N GLN A 223 -9.09 3.35 12.36
CA GLN A 223 -9.97 4.50 12.63
C GLN A 223 -9.96 5.49 11.46
N ASN A 224 -8.77 5.80 10.95
CA ASN A 224 -8.62 6.66 9.77
C ASN A 224 -9.28 6.02 8.53
N LEU A 225 -9.17 4.70 8.40
CA LEU A 225 -9.80 3.97 7.31
C LEU A 225 -11.33 4.00 7.41
N ALA A 226 -11.89 3.83 8.62
CA ALA A 226 -13.33 3.86 8.85
C ALA A 226 -13.99 5.21 8.50
N THR A 227 -13.22 6.31 8.57
CA THR A 227 -13.68 7.67 8.24
C THR A 227 -13.28 8.12 6.84
N ALA A 228 -12.58 7.28 6.08
CA ALA A 228 -12.07 7.63 4.76
C ALA A 228 -13.19 7.77 3.71
N ASN A 229 -13.04 8.74 2.82
CA ASN A 229 -13.95 8.89 1.69
C ASN A 229 -13.61 7.85 0.61
N VAL A 230 -14.53 6.93 0.35
CA VAL A 230 -14.37 5.84 -0.63
C VAL A 230 -14.00 6.36 -2.01
N THR A 231 -14.70 7.42 -2.47
CA THR A 231 -14.49 7.99 -3.82
C THR A 231 -13.12 8.63 -3.95
N GLU A 232 -12.71 9.40 -2.94
CA GLU A 232 -11.39 10.01 -2.92
C GLU A 232 -10.29 8.95 -2.88
N LEU A 233 -10.46 7.92 -2.05
CA LEU A 233 -9.50 6.83 -1.93
C LEU A 233 -9.38 6.01 -3.21
N ALA A 234 -10.50 5.75 -3.91
CA ALA A 234 -10.50 5.07 -5.21
C ALA A 234 -9.79 5.88 -6.30
N VAL A 235 -9.95 7.21 -6.28
CA VAL A 235 -9.21 8.10 -7.19
C VAL A 235 -7.73 8.09 -6.88
N ARG A 236 -7.34 8.19 -5.61
CA ARG A 236 -5.94 8.33 -5.17
C ARG A 236 -5.15 7.02 -5.20
N THR A 237 -5.81 5.88 -5.16
CA THR A 237 -5.18 4.54 -5.17
C THR A 237 -5.49 3.78 -6.45
N HIS A 238 -5.00 2.57 -6.55
CA HIS A 238 -5.32 1.63 -7.63
C HIS A 238 -6.36 0.58 -7.22
N TYR A 239 -6.93 0.72 -6.02
CA TYR A 239 -7.92 -0.24 -5.52
C TYR A 239 -9.30 0.06 -6.12
N ASN A 240 -10.04 -1.00 -6.46
CA ASN A 240 -11.42 -0.85 -6.93
C ASN A 240 -12.37 -0.50 -5.79
N PHE A 241 -13.50 0.12 -6.13
CA PHE A 241 -14.50 0.57 -5.15
C PHE A 241 -14.98 -0.54 -4.24
N ARG A 242 -15.23 -1.75 -4.78
CA ARG A 242 -15.72 -2.88 -3.97
C ARG A 242 -14.75 -3.28 -2.87
N THR A 243 -13.45 -3.32 -3.20
CA THR A 243 -12.41 -3.63 -2.21
C THR A 243 -12.33 -2.54 -1.14
N LEU A 244 -12.45 -1.27 -1.53
CA LEU A 244 -12.42 -0.16 -0.58
C LEU A 244 -13.65 -0.14 0.32
N ILE A 245 -14.83 -0.38 -0.24
CA ILE A 245 -16.07 -0.52 0.54
C ILE A 245 -15.94 -1.65 1.56
N ASP A 246 -15.46 -2.83 1.14
CA ASP A 246 -15.25 -3.98 2.02
C ASP A 246 -14.27 -3.66 3.16
N TRP A 247 -13.18 -2.96 2.88
CA TRP A 247 -12.23 -2.57 3.91
C TRP A 247 -12.77 -1.52 4.87
N ILE A 248 -13.48 -0.51 4.38
CA ILE A 248 -14.09 0.54 5.20
C ILE A 248 -15.21 -0.06 6.05
N ASP A 249 -16.01 -0.95 5.50
CA ASP A 249 -17.07 -1.67 6.20
C ASP A 249 -16.53 -2.49 7.38
N GLN A 250 -15.45 -3.25 7.15
CA GLN A 250 -14.76 -3.96 8.22
C GLN A 250 -14.15 -2.99 9.25
N ALA A 251 -13.57 -1.88 8.79
CA ALA A 251 -12.98 -0.88 9.68
C ALA A 251 -14.03 -0.22 10.58
N LEU A 252 -15.20 0.13 10.04
CA LEU A 252 -16.32 0.67 10.81
C LEU A 252 -16.75 -0.28 11.93
N LEU A 253 -16.76 -1.57 11.67
CA LEU A 253 -17.06 -2.57 12.68
C LEU A 253 -15.94 -2.65 13.74
N LEU A 254 -14.68 -2.74 13.31
CA LEU A 254 -13.55 -2.90 14.21
C LEU A 254 -13.40 -1.71 15.19
N VAL A 255 -13.68 -0.50 14.75
CA VAL A 255 -13.65 0.71 15.60
C VAL A 255 -14.72 0.66 16.72
N ARG A 256 -15.81 -0.07 16.54
CA ARG A 256 -16.87 -0.21 17.55
C ARG A 256 -16.60 -1.32 18.57
N LEU A 257 -15.56 -2.12 18.35
CA LEU A 257 -15.16 -3.24 19.20
C LEU A 257 -13.92 -2.89 19.99
N THR A 258 -13.76 -3.53 21.15
CA THR A 258 -12.48 -3.48 21.87
C THR A 258 -11.42 -4.28 21.10
N SER A 259 -10.13 -3.98 21.35
CA SER A 259 -9.01 -4.68 20.70
C SER A 259 -9.10 -6.21 20.82
N ASP A 260 -9.53 -6.73 21.98
CA ASP A 260 -9.66 -8.17 22.19
C ASP A 260 -10.86 -8.76 21.46
N GLN A 261 -11.96 -8.03 21.38
CA GLN A 261 -13.14 -8.41 20.60
C GLN A 261 -12.86 -8.41 19.10
N ALA A 262 -12.13 -7.39 18.62
CA ALA A 262 -11.70 -7.31 17.24
C ALA A 262 -10.78 -8.49 16.85
N LYS A 263 -9.85 -8.88 17.73
CA LYS A 263 -9.00 -10.06 17.54
C LYS A 263 -9.82 -11.36 17.55
N ALA A 264 -10.78 -11.49 18.47
CA ALA A 264 -11.67 -12.64 18.54
C ALA A 264 -12.51 -12.78 17.27
N LEU A 265 -13.03 -11.67 16.74
CA LEU A 265 -13.77 -11.65 15.48
C LEU A 265 -12.90 -12.05 14.30
N ASN A 266 -11.70 -11.51 14.20
CA ASN A 266 -10.75 -11.78 13.12
C ASN A 266 -10.24 -13.24 13.10
N SER A 267 -10.23 -13.91 14.26
CA SER A 267 -9.90 -15.34 14.36
C SER A 267 -11.02 -16.26 13.83
N GLN A 268 -12.24 -15.76 13.70
CA GLN A 268 -13.34 -16.49 13.09
C GLN A 268 -13.23 -16.37 11.55
N ALA A 269 -13.39 -17.46 10.85
CA ALA A 269 -13.16 -17.53 9.40
C ALA A 269 -14.11 -16.68 8.53
N THR A 270 -15.19 -16.18 9.12
CA THR A 270 -16.18 -15.31 8.47
C THR A 270 -15.89 -13.84 8.75
N ALA A 271 -15.59 -13.06 7.72
CA ALA A 271 -15.55 -11.61 7.84
C ALA A 271 -17.00 -11.13 8.07
N ILE A 272 -17.31 -10.71 9.29
CA ILE A 272 -18.56 -10.03 9.59
C ILE A 272 -18.31 -8.55 9.37
N SER A 273 -19.18 -7.90 8.61
CA SER A 273 -19.08 -6.49 8.26
C SER A 273 -20.04 -5.63 9.08
N ALA A 274 -19.81 -4.33 9.14
CA ALA A 274 -20.72 -3.40 9.80
C ALA A 274 -22.09 -3.39 9.12
N ILE A 275 -22.10 -3.49 7.79
CA ILE A 275 -23.34 -3.56 6.98
C ILE A 275 -24.13 -4.81 7.34
N GLU A 276 -23.50 -5.99 7.38
CA GLU A 276 -24.19 -7.24 7.73
C GLU A 276 -24.71 -7.21 9.16
N MET A 277 -23.96 -6.64 10.10
CA MET A 277 -24.40 -6.49 11.48
C MET A 277 -25.56 -5.51 11.61
N ALA A 278 -25.53 -4.39 10.90
CA ALA A 278 -26.63 -3.43 10.87
C ALA A 278 -27.91 -4.06 10.31
N ALA A 279 -27.79 -4.80 9.21
CA ALA A 279 -28.90 -5.51 8.59
C ALA A 279 -29.51 -6.59 9.48
N ALA A 280 -28.69 -7.25 10.29
CA ALA A 280 -29.12 -8.28 11.24
C ALA A 280 -29.51 -7.72 12.62
N SER A 281 -29.56 -6.40 12.79
CA SER A 281 -29.91 -5.77 14.07
C SER A 281 -31.30 -6.14 14.55
N PRO A 282 -31.51 -6.23 15.85
CA PRO A 282 -32.87 -6.45 16.42
C PRO A 282 -33.90 -5.44 15.92
N ARG A 283 -33.48 -4.18 15.71
CA ARG A 283 -34.32 -3.11 15.19
C ARG A 283 -34.73 -3.32 13.72
N ALA A 284 -33.80 -3.82 12.90
CA ALA A 284 -34.06 -4.07 11.48
C ALA A 284 -34.92 -5.33 11.26
N THR A 285 -34.63 -6.38 12.03
CA THR A 285 -35.24 -7.72 11.82
C THR A 285 -36.36 -8.08 12.78
N GLY A 286 -36.50 -7.36 13.91
CA GLY A 286 -37.39 -7.73 15.00
C GLY A 286 -36.95 -9.01 15.77
N ASN A 287 -35.69 -9.47 15.56
CA ASN A 287 -35.21 -10.74 16.10
C ASN A 287 -33.81 -10.60 16.72
N ASP A 288 -33.63 -11.08 17.95
CA ASP A 288 -32.37 -11.01 18.71
C ASP A 288 -31.45 -12.21 18.49
N SER A 289 -31.80 -13.17 17.65
CA SER A 289 -31.07 -14.44 17.55
C SER A 289 -29.60 -14.24 17.10
N VAL A 290 -29.36 -13.36 16.13
CA VAL A 290 -28.04 -13.04 15.62
C VAL A 290 -27.22 -12.30 16.68
N ALA A 291 -27.83 -11.34 17.38
CA ALA A 291 -27.18 -10.61 18.46
C ALA A 291 -26.74 -11.56 19.60
N LYS A 292 -27.58 -12.54 19.97
CA LYS A 292 -27.25 -13.56 20.97
C LYS A 292 -26.12 -14.48 20.52
N ALA A 293 -26.12 -14.90 19.24
CA ALA A 293 -25.08 -15.74 18.69
C ALA A 293 -23.70 -15.02 18.67
N LEU A 294 -23.69 -13.79 18.19
CA LEU A 294 -22.48 -12.95 18.18
C LEU A 294 -21.99 -12.62 19.59
N ALA A 295 -22.89 -12.32 20.51
CA ALA A 295 -22.57 -12.07 21.90
C ALA A 295 -21.85 -13.25 22.55
N THR A 296 -22.26 -14.47 22.23
CA THR A 296 -21.61 -15.71 22.72
C THR A 296 -20.19 -15.84 22.18
N VAL A 297 -19.97 -15.56 20.89
CA VAL A 297 -18.64 -15.61 20.25
C VAL A 297 -17.71 -14.56 20.80
N LEU A 298 -18.21 -13.32 20.93
CA LEU A 298 -17.42 -12.17 21.40
C LEU A 298 -17.34 -12.06 22.92
N LYS A 299 -18.02 -12.95 23.64
CA LYS A 299 -18.10 -12.94 25.12
C LYS A 299 -18.62 -11.61 25.68
N ILE A 300 -19.63 -11.05 25.02
CA ILE A 300 -20.28 -9.78 25.37
C ILE A 300 -21.69 -10.09 25.91
N ASN A 301 -22.26 -9.15 26.67
CA ASN A 301 -23.66 -9.24 27.05
C ASN A 301 -24.54 -9.13 25.79
N PRO A 302 -25.51 -10.06 25.56
CA PRO A 302 -26.40 -10.04 24.40
C PRO A 302 -27.17 -8.73 24.20
N VAL A 303 -27.59 -8.09 25.30
CA VAL A 303 -28.29 -6.79 25.26
C VAL A 303 -27.38 -5.69 24.75
N LEU A 304 -26.10 -5.68 25.19
CA LEU A 304 -25.12 -4.73 24.73
C LEU A 304 -24.78 -4.97 23.25
N MET A 305 -24.72 -6.24 22.84
CA MET A 305 -24.50 -6.59 21.42
C MET A 305 -25.64 -6.11 20.55
N GLY A 306 -26.90 -6.34 20.94
CA GLY A 306 -28.08 -5.83 20.23
C GLY A 306 -28.05 -4.30 20.11
N ALA A 307 -27.75 -3.59 21.20
CA ALA A 307 -27.63 -2.13 21.17
C ALA A 307 -26.49 -1.63 20.27
N THR A 308 -25.40 -2.38 20.18
CA THR A 308 -24.29 -2.04 19.26
C THR A 308 -24.72 -2.22 17.79
N MET A 309 -25.42 -3.30 17.49
CA MET A 309 -25.96 -3.54 16.16
C MET A 309 -27.00 -2.48 15.76
N ASP A 310 -27.88 -2.07 16.68
CA ASP A 310 -28.88 -1.01 16.44
C ASP A 310 -28.20 0.35 16.20
N ARG A 311 -27.10 0.66 16.90
CA ARG A 311 -26.31 1.87 16.64
C ARG A 311 -25.61 1.83 15.28
N LEU A 312 -25.12 0.69 14.82
CA LEU A 312 -24.58 0.53 13.47
C LEU A 312 -25.67 0.74 12.41
N TYR A 313 -26.88 0.26 12.66
CA TYR A 313 -28.03 0.48 11.79
C TYR A 313 -28.42 1.96 11.66
N GLU A 314 -28.26 2.74 12.72
CA GLU A 314 -28.52 4.19 12.74
C GLU A 314 -27.34 5.04 12.26
N ASP A 315 -26.15 4.45 12.11
CA ASP A 315 -24.92 5.18 11.75
C ASP A 315 -25.01 5.65 10.29
N GLN A 316 -24.92 6.96 10.07
CA GLN A 316 -24.99 7.57 8.74
C GLN A 316 -23.91 7.03 7.80
N CYS A 317 -22.69 6.83 8.31
CA CYS A 317 -21.59 6.29 7.49
C CYS A 317 -21.89 4.88 6.99
N VAL A 318 -22.50 4.03 7.83
CA VAL A 318 -22.94 2.67 7.46
C VAL A 318 -24.06 2.74 6.43
N GLN A 319 -25.02 3.66 6.61
CA GLN A 319 -26.13 3.87 5.68
C GLN A 319 -25.63 4.36 4.30
N ASP A 320 -24.71 5.30 4.29
CA ASP A 320 -24.13 5.81 3.03
C ASP A 320 -23.35 4.73 2.30
N LEU A 321 -22.56 3.93 3.04
CA LEU A 321 -21.81 2.81 2.50
C LEU A 321 -22.75 1.70 1.97
N TRP A 322 -23.83 1.44 2.69
CA TRP A 322 -24.91 0.54 2.29
C TRP A 322 -25.57 0.98 0.98
N ASN A 323 -25.92 2.25 0.86
CA ASN A 323 -26.54 2.79 -0.34
C ASN A 323 -25.60 2.67 -1.55
N LEU A 324 -24.29 2.91 -1.36
CA LEU A 324 -23.28 2.69 -2.39
C LEU A 324 -23.17 1.21 -2.77
N TRP A 325 -23.24 0.31 -1.80
CA TRP A 325 -23.14 -1.13 -2.02
C TRP A 325 -24.37 -1.69 -2.73
N GLN A 326 -25.59 -1.26 -2.32
CA GLN A 326 -26.84 -1.70 -2.94
C GLN A 326 -27.02 -1.22 -4.37
N SER A 327 -26.64 0.00 -4.68
CA SER A 327 -26.79 0.55 -6.03
C SER A 327 -25.95 -0.18 -7.06
N GLY A 328 -24.90 -0.90 -6.63
CA GLY A 328 -24.09 -1.78 -7.48
C GLY A 328 -24.69 -3.17 -7.71
N HIS A 329 -25.77 -3.52 -7.03
CA HIS A 329 -26.45 -4.81 -7.14
C HIS A 329 -27.89 -4.58 -7.57
N GLU A 330 -28.12 -4.21 -8.84
CA GLU A 330 -29.47 -4.06 -9.38
C GLU A 330 -30.31 -5.32 -9.06
N GLY A 331 -31.31 -5.16 -8.16
CA GLY A 331 -32.39 -6.13 -7.94
C GLY A 331 -32.14 -7.24 -6.93
N GLY A 332 -31.03 -7.28 -6.25
CA GLY A 332 -30.79 -8.24 -5.16
C GLY A 332 -31.26 -7.70 -3.81
N ALA A 333 -32.35 -8.27 -3.24
CA ALA A 333 -32.50 -8.20 -1.80
C ALA A 333 -31.18 -8.60 -1.15
N LEU A 334 -30.81 -7.94 -0.02
CA LEU A 334 -29.67 -8.37 0.81
C LEU A 334 -29.52 -9.89 0.75
N PRO A 335 -28.33 -10.43 0.56
CA PRO A 335 -28.10 -11.80 0.97
C PRO A 335 -28.55 -11.86 2.41
N ALA A 336 -29.57 -12.66 2.67
CA ALA A 336 -30.02 -12.90 4.05
C ALA A 336 -28.75 -13.13 4.87
N PRO A 337 -28.56 -12.42 6.02
CA PRO A 337 -27.33 -12.50 6.75
C PRO A 337 -26.96 -13.97 6.85
N SER A 338 -25.78 -14.34 6.36
CA SER A 338 -25.29 -15.70 6.47
C SER A 338 -25.11 -15.92 7.96
N VAL A 339 -26.20 -16.35 8.60
CA VAL A 339 -26.15 -16.80 9.99
C VAL A 339 -24.99 -17.78 10.02
N PRO A 340 -23.91 -17.52 10.78
CA PRO A 340 -22.82 -18.47 10.87
C PRO A 340 -23.48 -19.79 11.23
N SER A 341 -23.41 -20.75 10.30
CA SER A 341 -23.98 -22.10 10.56
C SER A 341 -23.46 -22.52 11.91
N PRO A 342 -24.32 -22.86 12.87
CA PRO A 342 -23.90 -23.25 14.19
C PRO A 342 -22.78 -24.25 13.98
N LEU A 343 -21.61 -23.93 14.46
CA LEU A 343 -20.36 -24.69 14.35
C LEU A 343 -20.67 -26.15 14.04
N ARG A 344 -20.44 -26.57 12.82
CA ARG A 344 -20.39 -27.99 12.52
C ARG A 344 -19.33 -28.52 13.45
N SER A 345 -19.77 -29.08 14.56
CA SER A 345 -18.97 -29.95 15.38
C SER A 345 -18.33 -30.95 14.42
N GLY A 346 -17.07 -30.76 14.10
CA GLY A 346 -16.33 -31.69 13.27
C GLY A 346 -16.52 -33.07 13.86
N PRO A 347 -16.67 -34.09 13.04
CA PRO A 347 -16.77 -35.45 13.55
C PRO A 347 -15.55 -35.69 14.45
N PRO A 348 -15.74 -36.32 15.62
CA PRO A 348 -14.64 -36.64 16.50
C PRO A 348 -13.61 -37.44 15.72
N ALA A 349 -12.36 -37.01 15.78
CA ALA A 349 -11.21 -37.71 15.22
C ALA A 349 -10.97 -38.98 16.01
N ALA A 350 -11.80 -40.00 15.74
CA ALA A 350 -11.64 -41.36 16.28
C ALA A 350 -12.35 -42.31 15.33
N ALA A 351 -11.69 -42.73 14.27
CA ALA A 351 -11.86 -43.97 13.56
C ALA A 351 -11.04 -43.99 12.25
N ALA A 352 -9.74 -44.00 12.37
CA ALA A 352 -8.85 -44.41 11.27
C ALA A 352 -7.62 -45.17 11.80
N ALA A 353 -7.91 -46.20 12.56
CA ALA A 353 -6.97 -47.26 12.83
C ALA A 353 -7.74 -48.57 12.71
N THR A 354 -7.57 -49.25 11.63
CA THR A 354 -7.74 -50.67 11.34
C THR A 354 -8.42 -50.92 10.00
N ALA A 355 -7.68 -51.61 9.18
CA ALA A 355 -8.02 -52.35 7.98
C ALA A 355 -7.31 -51.77 6.76
N GLY A 356 -6.40 -52.48 6.09
CA GLY A 356 -6.12 -53.86 6.05
C GLY A 356 -4.87 -54.07 5.18
N ALA A 357 -4.09 -54.98 5.64
CA ALA A 357 -3.09 -55.67 4.85
C ALA A 357 -3.75 -56.51 3.74
N GLY A 358 -3.21 -56.46 2.53
CA GLY A 358 -3.73 -57.23 1.41
C GLY A 358 -2.84 -57.06 0.19
N THR A 359 -1.73 -57.80 0.14
CA THR A 359 -1.25 -58.73 -0.88
C THR A 359 -1.19 -58.24 -2.34
N SER A 360 0.03 -58.08 -2.80
CA SER A 360 0.75 -58.97 -3.73
C SER A 360 0.56 -58.79 -5.25
N SER A 361 1.67 -58.94 -5.89
CA SER A 361 2.02 -59.34 -7.26
C SER A 361 2.13 -58.17 -8.25
N GLY A 362 3.27 -57.80 -8.78
CA GLY A 362 4.18 -58.70 -9.52
C GLY A 362 4.05 -58.33 -10.98
N ALA A 363 5.05 -57.58 -11.51
CA ALA A 363 5.59 -57.81 -12.84
C ALA A 363 6.47 -56.63 -13.31
N THR A 364 7.77 -56.77 -13.23
CA THR A 364 8.71 -56.29 -14.25
C THR A 364 8.49 -57.03 -15.57
N PRO A 365 8.84 -56.56 -16.77
CA PRO A 365 10.23 -56.34 -17.11
C PRO A 365 10.55 -55.27 -18.18
N SER A 366 11.84 -54.98 -18.23
CA SER A 366 12.73 -54.85 -19.41
C SER A 366 12.68 -53.58 -20.28
N ASN A 367 13.81 -52.93 -20.21
CA ASN A 367 14.59 -52.21 -21.22
C ASN A 367 14.62 -52.86 -22.62
N PRO A 368 14.99 -52.16 -23.67
CA PRO A 368 16.29 -51.52 -23.78
C PRO A 368 16.28 -49.99 -23.98
#